data_8de56659bc1ac472a401ea481a8b703c
#
_entry.id   8de56659bc1ac472a401ea481a8b703c
#
_cell.length_a   1.000
_cell.length_b   1.000
_cell.length_c   1.000
_cell.angle_alpha   90.00
_cell.angle_beta   90.00
_cell.angle_gamma   90.00
#
_symmetry.space_group_name_H-M   'P 1'
#
loop_
_entity.id
_entity.type
_entity.pdbx_description
1 polymer ?
#
loop_
_entity_poly.entity_id
_entity_poly.type
_entity_poly.pdbx_seq_one_letter_code
_entity_poly.pdbx_strand_id
1 'polypeptide(L)'
;MSKTDSANFSKIYRFYDYINSLLTLGFDKSWRERASDELRNISVLDLGSGTGAAKKQLSGYDVTALDPDEKMLSLNKFSKKIVGSAEALPFSNETFDNVYCAFVWRNVSDVNKAFEEIRRVLKEGGKFILLDMTRPLNKVGRRLHMLGTFVILHLVGVLTFNFKEYRFLYTSLDKLPPPEVFLKESGFKINKIQRMGLLGFVYLAVLEKN
;
A
#
# COMPACT_ATOMS: atom_id res chain seq x y z
N MET A 1 4.52 0.19 27.93
CA MET A 1 3.83 0.13 26.64
C MET A 1 4.42 1.21 25.74
N SER A 2 5.28 0.81 24.82
CA SER A 2 5.95 1.68 23.85
C SER A 2 4.91 2.18 22.86
N LYS A 3 4.74 3.50 22.74
CA LYS A 3 4.02 4.12 21.61
C LYS A 3 4.79 3.73 20.35
N THR A 4 4.26 2.77 19.61
CA THR A 4 4.75 2.40 18.28
C THR A 4 4.86 3.68 17.45
N ASP A 5 6.03 3.91 16.87
CA ASP A 5 6.31 5.00 15.92
C ASP A 5 5.48 4.77 14.63
N SER A 6 4.18 4.96 14.71
CA SER A 6 3.34 5.10 13.52
C SER A 6 3.59 6.49 12.94
N ALA A 7 3.95 6.56 11.66
CA ALA A 7 4.08 7.83 11.00
C ALA A 7 2.74 8.56 11.03
N ASN A 8 2.75 9.75 11.59
CA ASN A 8 1.56 10.60 11.56
C ASN A 8 1.55 11.39 10.24
N PHE A 9 1.05 10.76 9.18
CA PHE A 9 0.92 11.39 7.86
C PHE A 9 -0.06 12.56 7.83
N SER A 10 -0.81 12.79 8.93
CA SER A 10 -1.76 13.88 9.05
C SER A 10 -1.15 15.28 8.95
N LYS A 11 0.18 15.42 9.00
CA LYS A 11 0.88 16.70 8.81
C LYS A 11 1.18 17.00 7.34
N ILE A 12 1.34 15.97 6.52
CA ILE A 12 1.72 16.10 5.11
C ILE A 12 0.61 15.68 4.15
N TYR A 13 -0.59 15.39 4.66
CA TYR A 13 -1.69 14.82 3.88
C TYR A 13 -2.04 15.63 2.60
N ARG A 14 -1.91 16.98 2.64
CA ARG A 14 -2.19 17.84 1.48
C ARG A 14 -1.19 17.68 0.34
N PHE A 15 0.04 17.28 0.66
CA PHE A 15 1.13 17.11 -0.29
C PHE A 15 1.48 15.64 -0.53
N TYR A 16 0.82 14.72 0.20
CA TYR A 16 1.16 13.29 0.21
C TYR A 16 1.12 12.68 -1.20
N ASP A 17 0.05 12.93 -1.94
CA ASP A 17 -0.10 12.43 -3.31
C ASP A 17 0.92 13.05 -4.27
N TYR A 18 1.21 14.35 -4.11
CA TYR A 18 2.22 15.02 -4.92
C TYR A 18 3.62 14.47 -4.65
N ILE A 19 3.94 14.24 -3.39
CA ILE A 19 5.25 13.67 -2.99
C ILE A 19 5.38 12.23 -3.48
N ASN A 20 4.35 11.41 -3.33
CA ASN A 20 4.36 10.06 -3.89
C ASN A 20 4.53 10.08 -5.40
N SER A 21 3.83 10.96 -6.11
CA SER A 21 3.98 11.11 -7.56
C SER A 21 5.40 11.56 -7.94
N LEU A 22 6.01 12.45 -7.17
CA LEU A 22 7.41 12.87 -7.39
C LEU A 22 8.40 11.72 -7.15
N LEU A 23 8.26 10.98 -6.05
CA LEU A 23 9.13 9.84 -5.73
C LEU A 23 9.02 8.69 -6.73
N THR A 24 7.84 8.56 -7.34
CA THR A 24 7.57 7.54 -8.36
C THR A 24 7.76 8.06 -9.78
N LEU A 25 8.21 9.32 -9.94
CA LEU A 25 8.32 10.01 -11.23
C LEU A 25 6.99 9.98 -12.02
N GLY A 26 5.84 10.00 -11.33
CA GLY A 26 4.50 9.93 -11.91
C GLY A 26 4.05 8.55 -12.37
N PHE A 27 4.91 7.52 -12.26
CA PHE A 27 4.55 6.14 -12.66
C PHE A 27 3.55 5.47 -11.70
N ASP A 28 3.31 6.01 -10.52
CA ASP A 28 2.34 5.48 -9.54
C ASP A 28 0.95 5.26 -10.15
N LYS A 29 0.51 6.15 -11.03
CA LYS A 29 -0.79 6.05 -11.73
C LYS A 29 -0.84 4.82 -12.65
N SER A 30 0.19 4.60 -13.46
CA SER A 30 0.30 3.45 -14.35
C SER A 30 0.42 2.13 -13.58
N TRP A 31 1.12 2.13 -12.44
CA TRP A 31 1.20 0.94 -11.59
C TRP A 31 -0.12 0.63 -10.89
N ARG A 32 -0.86 1.66 -10.43
CA ARG A 32 -2.22 1.49 -9.89
C ARG A 32 -3.20 0.97 -10.95
N GLU A 33 -3.07 1.43 -12.19
CA GLU A 33 -3.85 0.92 -13.31
C GLU A 33 -3.59 -0.56 -13.54
N ARG A 34 -2.31 -0.97 -13.64
CA ARG A 34 -1.95 -2.40 -13.74
C ARG A 34 -2.45 -3.24 -12.57
N ALA A 35 -2.47 -2.67 -11.37
CA ALA A 35 -3.01 -3.36 -10.20
C ALA A 35 -4.54 -3.48 -10.26
N SER A 36 -5.24 -2.45 -10.74
CA SER A 36 -6.69 -2.51 -10.92
C SER A 36 -7.13 -3.45 -12.05
N ASP A 37 -6.31 -3.68 -13.07
CA ASP A 37 -6.57 -4.66 -14.15
C ASP A 37 -6.65 -6.11 -13.65
N GLU A 38 -6.10 -6.40 -12.46
CA GLU A 38 -6.17 -7.72 -11.83
C GLU A 38 -7.48 -7.97 -11.04
N LEU A 39 -8.27 -6.91 -10.82
CA LEU A 39 -9.54 -7.01 -10.11
C LEU A 39 -10.54 -7.84 -10.93
N ARG A 40 -11.36 -8.60 -10.22
CA ARG A 40 -12.49 -9.35 -10.78
C ARG A 40 -13.73 -9.03 -9.95
N ASN A 41 -14.90 -9.08 -10.58
CA ASN A 41 -16.18 -8.74 -9.94
C ASN A 41 -16.23 -7.29 -9.42
N ILE A 42 -17.28 -6.95 -8.67
CA ILE A 42 -17.65 -5.54 -8.43
C ILE A 42 -17.19 -5.03 -7.07
N SER A 43 -17.22 -5.87 -6.03
CA SER A 43 -17.03 -5.41 -4.64
C SER A 43 -15.53 -5.35 -4.28
N VAL A 44 -15.05 -4.14 -3.92
CA VAL A 44 -13.63 -3.89 -3.63
C VAL A 44 -13.48 -3.16 -2.29
N LEU A 45 -12.64 -3.71 -1.40
CA LEU A 45 -12.12 -2.97 -0.26
C LEU A 45 -10.81 -2.28 -0.67
N ASP A 46 -10.78 -0.95 -0.69
CA ASP A 46 -9.54 -0.15 -0.85
C ASP A 46 -8.91 0.05 0.53
N LEU A 47 -7.95 -0.83 0.85
CA LEU A 47 -7.29 -0.92 2.14
C LEU A 47 -6.11 0.05 2.23
N GLY A 48 -6.15 0.98 3.20
CA GLY A 48 -5.22 2.08 3.28
C GLY A 48 -5.47 3.11 2.19
N SER A 49 -6.73 3.43 1.96
CA SER A 49 -7.21 4.27 0.85
C SER A 49 -6.70 5.71 0.91
N GLY A 50 -6.36 6.20 2.11
CA GLY A 50 -5.85 7.55 2.33
C GLY A 50 -6.74 8.64 1.71
N THR A 51 -6.14 9.48 0.88
CA THR A 51 -6.82 10.57 0.14
C THR A 51 -7.66 10.08 -1.04
N GLY A 52 -7.66 8.77 -1.34
CA GLY A 52 -8.36 8.18 -2.48
C GLY A 52 -7.59 8.28 -3.80
N ALA A 53 -6.26 8.17 -3.76
CA ALA A 53 -5.40 8.24 -4.95
C ALA A 53 -5.74 7.20 -6.03
N ALA A 54 -6.39 6.08 -5.66
CA ALA A 54 -6.85 5.04 -6.58
C ALA A 54 -8.25 5.30 -7.18
N LYS A 55 -8.92 6.42 -6.85
CA LYS A 55 -10.31 6.71 -7.25
C LYS A 55 -10.56 6.56 -8.75
N LYS A 56 -9.62 7.01 -9.57
CA LYS A 56 -9.75 6.91 -11.03
C LYS A 56 -9.67 5.45 -11.51
N GLN A 57 -8.72 4.70 -10.99
CA GLN A 57 -8.46 3.31 -11.39
C GLN A 57 -9.55 2.36 -10.89
N LEU A 58 -10.16 2.70 -9.77
CA LEU A 58 -11.27 1.92 -9.17
C LEU A 58 -12.66 2.44 -9.58
N SER A 59 -12.73 3.35 -10.57
CA SER A 59 -14.01 3.80 -11.12
C SER A 59 -14.71 2.64 -11.83
N GLY A 60 -15.96 2.39 -11.51
CA GLY A 60 -16.72 1.22 -12.05
C GLY A 60 -16.83 0.05 -11.09
N TYR A 61 -16.14 0.11 -9.93
CA TYR A 61 -16.28 -0.86 -8.85
C TYR A 61 -17.12 -0.27 -7.69
N ASP A 62 -17.77 -1.15 -6.93
CA ASP A 62 -18.38 -0.80 -5.63
C ASP A 62 -17.29 -0.79 -4.56
N VAL A 63 -16.70 0.39 -4.33
CA VAL A 63 -15.54 0.55 -3.48
C VAL A 63 -15.93 1.00 -2.08
N THR A 64 -15.44 0.26 -1.08
CA THR A 64 -15.40 0.70 0.30
C THR A 64 -13.97 1.10 0.64
N ALA A 65 -13.75 2.39 0.93
CA ALA A 65 -12.45 2.94 1.31
C ALA A 65 -12.24 2.80 2.81
N LEU A 66 -11.11 2.22 3.24
CA LEU A 66 -10.74 2.09 4.65
C LEU A 66 -9.34 2.65 4.89
N ASP A 67 -9.21 3.46 5.92
CA ASP A 67 -7.92 4.00 6.38
C ASP A 67 -7.98 4.29 7.89
N PRO A 68 -6.89 4.09 8.66
CA PRO A 68 -6.86 4.44 10.07
C PRO A 68 -6.81 5.96 10.32
N ASP A 69 -6.42 6.76 9.32
CA ASP A 69 -6.31 8.22 9.44
C ASP A 69 -7.58 8.91 8.91
N GLU A 70 -8.43 9.36 9.84
CA GLU A 70 -9.68 10.06 9.53
C GLU A 70 -9.45 11.35 8.71
N LYS A 71 -8.32 12.05 8.90
CA LYS A 71 -8.00 13.27 8.14
C LYS A 71 -7.69 12.94 6.69
N MET A 72 -6.99 11.84 6.44
CA MET A 72 -6.77 11.34 5.09
C MET A 72 -8.09 10.99 4.42
N LEU A 73 -8.96 10.25 5.12
CA LEU A 73 -10.28 9.89 4.62
C LEU A 73 -11.20 11.09 4.39
N SER A 74 -11.03 12.20 5.12
CA SER A 74 -11.84 13.41 4.89
C SER A 74 -11.64 14.00 3.50
N LEU A 75 -10.45 13.81 2.89
CA LEU A 75 -10.14 14.22 1.53
C LEU A 75 -10.53 13.19 0.46
N ASN A 76 -10.81 11.97 0.90
CA ASN A 76 -11.15 10.87 0.02
C ASN A 76 -12.52 11.09 -0.65
N LYS A 77 -12.57 10.88 -1.96
CA LYS A 77 -13.77 11.11 -2.78
C LYS A 77 -14.64 9.87 -3.00
N PHE A 78 -14.32 8.75 -2.38
CA PHE A 78 -15.22 7.60 -2.37
C PHE A 78 -16.45 7.88 -1.51
N SER A 79 -17.59 7.30 -1.88
CA SER A 79 -18.86 7.49 -1.16
C SER A 79 -18.91 6.68 0.14
N LYS A 80 -18.38 5.45 0.13
CA LYS A 80 -18.31 4.58 1.29
C LYS A 80 -16.93 4.69 1.92
N LYS A 81 -16.83 5.26 3.12
CA LYS A 81 -15.58 5.49 3.84
C LYS A 81 -15.70 5.01 5.27
N ILE A 82 -14.72 4.26 5.74
CA ILE A 82 -14.71 3.68 7.09
C ILE A 82 -13.33 3.89 7.71
N VAL A 83 -13.31 4.41 8.93
CA VAL A 83 -12.09 4.49 9.74
C VAL A 83 -11.84 3.11 10.32
N GLY A 84 -10.65 2.54 10.07
CA GLY A 84 -10.31 1.20 10.54
C GLY A 84 -8.88 0.81 10.21
N SER A 85 -8.42 -0.27 10.81
CA SER A 85 -7.08 -0.83 10.65
C SER A 85 -7.13 -2.15 9.88
N ALA A 86 -6.05 -2.46 9.15
CA ALA A 86 -5.89 -3.73 8.45
C ALA A 86 -5.91 -4.94 9.38
N GLU A 87 -5.49 -4.74 10.62
CA GLU A 87 -5.40 -5.76 11.68
C GLU A 87 -6.73 -6.02 12.41
N ALA A 88 -7.78 -5.22 12.11
CA ALA A 88 -9.13 -5.37 12.70
C ALA A 88 -10.16 -4.76 11.75
N LEU A 89 -10.52 -5.50 10.71
CA LEU A 89 -11.43 -5.05 9.68
C LEU A 89 -12.89 -5.08 10.18
N PRO A 90 -13.63 -3.95 10.17
CA PRO A 90 -14.99 -3.87 10.70
C PRO A 90 -16.04 -4.40 9.72
N PHE A 91 -15.79 -5.57 9.13
CA PHE A 91 -16.66 -6.21 8.16
C PHE A 91 -16.92 -7.67 8.53
N SER A 92 -18.05 -8.18 8.07
CA SER A 92 -18.38 -9.61 8.19
C SER A 92 -17.44 -10.47 7.33
N ASN A 93 -17.41 -11.76 7.61
CA ASN A 93 -16.73 -12.73 6.75
C ASN A 93 -17.27 -12.66 5.32
N GLU A 94 -16.44 -12.94 4.34
CA GLU A 94 -16.84 -13.11 2.94
C GLU A 94 -17.63 -11.93 2.35
N THR A 95 -17.23 -10.69 2.71
CA THR A 95 -17.91 -9.47 2.27
C THR A 95 -17.44 -9.02 0.89
N PHE A 96 -16.13 -9.15 0.59
CA PHE A 96 -15.53 -8.57 -0.60
C PHE A 96 -15.07 -9.60 -1.62
N ASP A 97 -15.22 -9.27 -2.90
CA ASP A 97 -14.64 -10.05 -3.99
C ASP A 97 -13.14 -9.77 -4.11
N ASN A 98 -12.74 -8.53 -3.79
CA ASN A 98 -11.33 -8.11 -3.86
C ASN A 98 -10.97 -7.22 -2.67
N VAL A 99 -9.70 -7.34 -2.23
CA VAL A 99 -9.02 -6.35 -1.41
C VAL A 99 -7.90 -5.75 -2.25
N TYR A 100 -7.90 -4.44 -2.41
CA TYR A 100 -6.89 -3.66 -3.09
C TYR A 100 -6.08 -2.88 -2.07
N CYS A 101 -4.76 -2.98 -2.09
CA CYS A 101 -3.88 -2.26 -1.18
C CYS A 101 -2.69 -1.69 -1.96
N ALA A 102 -2.53 -0.37 -1.99
CA ALA A 102 -1.49 0.26 -2.78
C ALA A 102 -0.66 1.28 -2.00
N PHE A 103 0.65 0.98 -1.86
CA PHE A 103 1.68 1.79 -1.19
C PHE A 103 1.49 1.98 0.33
N VAL A 104 0.85 1.01 0.98
CA VAL A 104 0.52 1.05 2.42
C VAL A 104 1.09 -0.12 3.20
N TRP A 105 1.22 -1.28 2.59
CA TRP A 105 1.49 -2.56 3.26
C TRP A 105 2.71 -2.53 4.18
N ARG A 106 3.80 -1.89 3.77
CA ARG A 106 5.00 -1.71 4.60
C ARG A 106 4.77 -0.91 5.89
N ASN A 107 3.62 -0.22 6.00
CA ASN A 107 3.23 0.57 7.18
C ASN A 107 2.33 -0.20 8.15
N VAL A 108 1.83 -1.37 7.74
CA VAL A 108 1.03 -2.27 8.59
C VAL A 108 1.88 -2.73 9.79
N SER A 109 1.30 -2.70 10.98
CA SER A 109 2.02 -3.00 12.22
C SER A 109 2.18 -4.50 12.44
N ASP A 110 1.11 -5.26 12.21
CA ASP A 110 1.06 -6.71 12.31
C ASP A 110 0.56 -7.30 10.98
N VAL A 111 1.52 -7.68 10.13
CA VAL A 111 1.27 -8.20 8.79
C VAL A 111 0.52 -9.54 8.83
N ASN A 112 0.82 -10.39 9.82
CA ASN A 112 0.17 -11.70 9.94
C ASN A 112 -1.30 -11.55 10.29
N LYS A 113 -1.62 -10.70 11.27
CA LYS A 113 -2.99 -10.41 11.64
C LYS A 113 -3.77 -9.75 10.50
N ALA A 114 -3.11 -8.86 9.75
CA ALA A 114 -3.71 -8.25 8.56
C ALA A 114 -4.02 -9.29 7.46
N PHE A 115 -3.13 -10.27 7.23
CA PHE A 115 -3.42 -11.37 6.31
C PHE A 115 -4.63 -12.21 6.77
N GLU A 116 -4.74 -12.52 8.06
CA GLU A 116 -5.89 -13.24 8.61
C GLU A 116 -7.20 -12.47 8.38
N GLU A 117 -7.22 -11.18 8.68
CA GLU A 117 -8.39 -10.33 8.50
C GLU A 117 -8.77 -10.17 7.02
N ILE A 118 -7.80 -9.95 6.12
CA ILE A 118 -8.05 -9.88 4.68
C ILE A 118 -8.64 -11.21 4.18
N ARG A 119 -8.08 -12.34 4.59
CA ARG A 119 -8.60 -13.66 4.21
C ARG A 119 -10.01 -13.88 4.76
N ARG A 120 -10.30 -13.43 5.98
CA ARG A 120 -11.63 -13.52 6.59
C ARG A 120 -12.69 -12.75 5.81
N VAL A 121 -12.39 -11.52 5.38
CA VAL A 121 -13.36 -10.66 4.69
C VAL A 121 -13.48 -10.93 3.20
N LEU A 122 -12.51 -11.63 2.59
CA LEU A 122 -12.58 -12.06 1.20
C LEU A 122 -13.53 -13.27 1.07
N LYS A 123 -14.31 -13.27 0.01
CA LYS A 123 -15.07 -14.44 -0.46
C LYS A 123 -14.13 -15.53 -0.93
N GLU A 124 -14.62 -16.78 -1.04
CA GLU A 124 -13.86 -17.87 -1.65
C GLU A 124 -13.47 -17.51 -3.10
N GLY A 125 -12.21 -17.78 -3.46
CA GLY A 125 -11.64 -17.38 -4.74
C GLY A 125 -11.44 -15.86 -4.88
N GLY A 126 -11.72 -15.09 -3.84
CA GLY A 126 -11.51 -13.64 -3.80
C GLY A 126 -10.03 -13.28 -3.84
N LYS A 127 -9.71 -12.11 -4.37
CA LYS A 127 -8.33 -11.70 -4.62
C LYS A 127 -7.86 -10.61 -3.66
N PHE A 128 -6.62 -10.74 -3.21
CA PHE A 128 -5.86 -9.67 -2.58
C PHE A 128 -4.82 -9.14 -3.56
N ILE A 129 -5.02 -7.90 -4.03
CA ILE A 129 -4.12 -7.21 -4.94
C ILE A 129 -3.26 -6.24 -4.13
N LEU A 130 -1.96 -6.53 -4.08
CA LEU A 130 -0.99 -5.78 -3.29
C LEU A 130 0.04 -5.12 -4.19
N LEU A 131 0.03 -3.79 -4.21
CA LEU A 131 1.01 -2.95 -4.88
C LEU A 131 1.82 -2.18 -3.84
N ASP A 132 3.11 -2.42 -3.73
CA ASP A 132 3.94 -1.65 -2.79
C ASP A 132 5.39 -1.53 -3.25
N MET A 133 6.17 -0.80 -2.49
CA MET A 133 7.61 -0.59 -2.71
C MET A 133 8.44 -1.56 -1.87
N THR A 134 9.61 -1.89 -2.39
CA THR A 134 10.60 -2.74 -1.74
C THR A 134 12.00 -2.35 -2.21
N ARG A 135 13.04 -2.92 -1.62
CA ARG A 135 14.40 -2.74 -2.14
C ARG A 135 14.67 -3.65 -3.35
N PRO A 136 15.48 -3.20 -4.32
CA PRO A 136 15.96 -4.05 -5.39
C PRO A 136 16.67 -5.30 -4.88
N LEU A 137 16.55 -6.43 -5.61
CA LEU A 137 17.16 -7.70 -5.21
C LEU A 137 18.68 -7.71 -5.42
N ASN A 138 19.16 -7.15 -6.52
CA ASN A 138 20.59 -7.14 -6.77
C ASN A 138 21.34 -6.10 -5.90
N LYS A 139 22.53 -6.47 -5.45
CA LYS A 139 23.30 -5.67 -4.47
C LYS A 139 23.66 -4.27 -5.00
N VAL A 140 23.99 -4.14 -6.28
CA VAL A 140 24.35 -2.85 -6.88
C VAL A 140 23.13 -1.95 -7.01
N GLY A 141 22.03 -2.48 -7.57
CA GLY A 141 20.78 -1.75 -7.67
C GLY A 141 20.23 -1.33 -6.30
N ARG A 142 20.36 -2.19 -5.28
CA ARG A 142 19.99 -1.86 -3.90
C ARG A 142 20.78 -0.67 -3.35
N ARG A 143 22.11 -0.65 -3.54
CA ARG A 143 22.95 0.47 -3.10
C ARG A 143 22.61 1.76 -3.84
N LEU A 144 22.42 1.71 -5.15
CA LEU A 144 22.03 2.87 -5.96
C LEU A 144 20.63 3.39 -5.53
N HIS A 145 19.68 2.50 -5.34
CA HIS A 145 18.34 2.85 -4.88
C HIS A 145 18.38 3.45 -3.46
N MET A 146 19.18 2.90 -2.54
CA MET A 146 19.33 3.44 -1.19
C MET A 146 19.91 4.86 -1.23
N LEU A 147 20.97 5.08 -2.01
CA LEU A 147 21.60 6.41 -2.15
C LEU A 147 20.61 7.40 -2.80
N GLY A 148 19.97 7.02 -3.90
CA GLY A 148 19.02 7.89 -4.59
C GLY A 148 17.81 8.27 -3.73
N THR A 149 17.20 7.30 -3.06
CA THR A 149 16.08 7.57 -2.15
C THR A 149 16.51 8.38 -0.93
N PHE A 150 17.70 8.15 -0.38
CA PHE A 150 18.25 8.96 0.69
C PHE A 150 18.37 10.43 0.28
N VAL A 151 19.02 10.71 -0.85
CA VAL A 151 19.20 12.07 -1.36
C VAL A 151 17.88 12.76 -1.62
N ILE A 152 16.96 12.10 -2.37
CA ILE A 152 15.67 12.68 -2.73
C ILE A 152 14.84 12.98 -1.47
N LEU A 153 14.72 12.01 -0.55
CA LEU A 153 13.93 12.19 0.65
C LEU A 153 14.50 13.25 1.60
N HIS A 154 15.83 13.39 1.67
CA HIS A 154 16.44 14.47 2.44
C HIS A 154 16.19 15.84 1.82
N LEU A 155 16.33 15.97 0.49
CA LEU A 155 16.03 17.22 -0.21
C LEU A 155 14.56 17.64 -0.01
N VAL A 156 13.63 16.70 -0.17
CA VAL A 156 12.19 16.96 0.08
C VAL A 156 11.94 17.28 1.56
N GLY A 157 12.62 16.61 2.48
CA GLY A 157 12.54 16.88 3.92
C GLY A 157 12.99 18.30 4.28
N VAL A 158 14.07 18.78 3.65
CA VAL A 158 14.53 20.19 3.78
C VAL A 158 13.48 21.16 3.25
N LEU A 159 13.00 20.93 2.03
CA LEU A 159 12.04 21.82 1.37
C LEU A 159 10.69 21.91 2.07
N THR A 160 10.26 20.83 2.74
CA THR A 160 8.95 20.75 3.40
C THR A 160 9.01 20.88 4.92
N PHE A 161 10.21 20.98 5.52
CA PHE A 161 10.45 20.97 6.97
C PHE A 161 9.86 19.76 7.71
N ASN A 162 9.73 18.60 7.04
CA ASN A 162 9.12 17.37 7.55
C ASN A 162 10.09 16.17 7.54
N PHE A 163 11.28 16.33 8.12
CA PHE A 163 12.33 15.30 8.12
C PHE A 163 11.93 13.95 8.74
N LYS A 164 11.08 13.97 9.79
CA LYS A 164 10.70 12.76 10.51
C LYS A 164 9.88 11.82 9.62
N GLU A 165 8.93 12.36 8.86
CA GLU A 165 8.06 11.62 7.96
C GLU A 165 8.84 11.01 6.79
N TYR A 166 9.79 11.75 6.22
CA TYR A 166 10.64 11.23 5.12
C TYR A 166 11.65 10.19 5.59
N ARG A 167 12.21 10.36 6.79
CA ARG A 167 13.04 9.33 7.41
C ARG A 167 12.27 8.04 7.60
N PHE A 168 11.01 8.14 8.03
CA PHE A 168 10.13 6.97 8.16
C PHE A 168 9.88 6.30 6.80
N LEU A 169 9.58 7.07 5.75
CA LEU A 169 9.42 6.53 4.39
C LEU A 169 10.67 5.78 3.92
N TYR A 170 11.85 6.33 4.19
CA TYR A 170 13.12 5.68 3.84
C TYR A 170 13.31 4.34 4.58
N THR A 171 13.09 4.33 5.90
CA THR A 171 13.29 3.14 6.73
C THR A 171 12.21 2.08 6.52
N SER A 172 11.00 2.48 6.16
CA SER A 172 9.89 1.55 5.89
C SER A 172 10.16 0.58 4.73
N LEU A 173 11.03 0.98 3.78
CA LEU A 173 11.43 0.12 2.66
C LEU A 173 12.27 -1.11 3.08
N ASP A 174 12.85 -1.10 4.27
CA ASP A 174 13.63 -2.20 4.83
C ASP A 174 12.87 -2.96 5.94
N LYS A 175 11.61 -2.58 6.23
CA LYS A 175 10.81 -3.17 7.31
C LYS A 175 10.39 -4.61 7.02
N LEU A 176 10.08 -4.93 5.78
CA LEU A 176 9.67 -6.26 5.35
C LEU A 176 10.75 -6.92 4.50
N PRO A 177 10.89 -8.26 4.59
CA PRO A 177 11.67 -9.02 3.62
C PRO A 177 11.17 -8.78 2.17
N PRO A 178 11.91 -9.21 1.15
CA PRO A 178 11.41 -9.18 -0.24
C PRO A 178 10.05 -9.89 -0.37
N PRO A 179 9.14 -9.40 -1.24
CA PRO A 179 7.80 -9.98 -1.37
C PRO A 179 7.81 -11.47 -1.73
N GLU A 180 8.82 -11.93 -2.45
CA GLU A 180 9.01 -13.35 -2.79
C GLU A 180 9.29 -14.24 -1.56
N VAL A 181 9.59 -13.63 -0.40
CA VAL A 181 9.84 -14.32 0.86
C VAL A 181 8.64 -14.21 1.78
N PHE A 182 8.24 -12.99 2.19
CA PHE A 182 7.21 -12.83 3.20
C PHE A 182 5.80 -13.25 2.74
N LEU A 183 5.51 -13.18 1.43
CA LEU A 183 4.22 -13.60 0.91
C LEU A 183 4.00 -15.11 0.96
N LYS A 184 5.05 -15.93 1.09
CA LYS A 184 4.91 -17.38 1.26
C LYS A 184 4.22 -17.76 2.57
N GLU A 185 4.33 -16.91 3.58
CA GLU A 185 3.72 -17.10 4.91
C GLU A 185 2.32 -16.49 5.02
N SER A 186 1.82 -15.87 3.94
CA SER A 186 0.53 -15.18 3.94
C SER A 186 -0.70 -16.09 4.07
N GLY A 187 -0.54 -17.39 3.79
CA GLY A 187 -1.65 -18.34 3.74
C GLY A 187 -2.56 -18.21 2.51
N PHE A 188 -2.16 -17.38 1.54
CA PHE A 188 -2.84 -17.25 0.25
C PHE A 188 -2.14 -18.07 -0.84
N LYS A 189 -2.88 -18.42 -1.87
CA LYS A 189 -2.30 -18.90 -3.13
C LYS A 189 -1.71 -17.69 -3.88
N ILE A 190 -0.42 -17.76 -4.20
CA ILE A 190 0.28 -16.70 -4.93
C ILE A 190 0.10 -16.94 -6.43
N ASN A 191 -0.71 -16.11 -7.09
CA ASN A 191 -0.93 -16.21 -8.53
C ASN A 191 0.13 -15.44 -9.32
N LYS A 192 0.64 -14.32 -8.78
CA LYS A 192 1.59 -13.44 -9.45
C LYS A 192 2.41 -12.64 -8.46
N ILE A 193 3.70 -12.50 -8.71
CA ILE A 193 4.55 -11.46 -8.16
C ILE A 193 5.33 -10.85 -9.33
N GLN A 194 5.12 -9.57 -9.59
CA GLN A 194 5.78 -8.85 -10.67
C GLN A 194 6.51 -7.64 -10.13
N ARG A 195 7.80 -7.53 -10.40
CA ARG A 195 8.56 -6.32 -10.08
C ARG A 195 8.46 -5.30 -11.20
N MET A 196 8.36 -4.04 -10.81
CA MET A 196 8.16 -2.89 -11.69
C MET A 196 9.06 -1.72 -11.26
N GLY A 197 9.10 -0.69 -12.08
CA GLY A 197 9.93 0.48 -11.86
C GLY A 197 11.41 0.24 -12.15
N LEU A 198 12.20 1.31 -12.13
CA LEU A 198 13.64 1.23 -12.31
C LEU A 198 14.25 0.36 -11.20
N LEU A 199 15.10 -0.59 -11.58
CA LEU A 199 15.73 -1.55 -10.66
C LEU A 199 14.75 -2.51 -9.93
N GLY A 200 13.45 -2.53 -10.26
CA GLY A 200 12.47 -3.42 -9.65
C GLY A 200 12.13 -3.08 -8.19
N PHE A 201 12.08 -1.80 -7.84
CA PHE A 201 11.79 -1.35 -6.47
C PHE A 201 10.30 -1.27 -6.14
N VAL A 202 9.42 -1.50 -7.09
CA VAL A 202 7.97 -1.66 -6.89
C VAL A 202 7.58 -3.09 -7.20
N TYR A 203 6.61 -3.63 -6.49
CA TYR A 203 6.05 -4.94 -6.80
C TYR A 203 4.53 -4.90 -6.83
N LEU A 204 3.98 -5.72 -7.71
CA LEU A 204 2.57 -6.09 -7.75
C LEU A 204 2.46 -7.56 -7.43
N ALA A 205 1.74 -7.90 -6.38
CA ALA A 205 1.39 -9.27 -6.04
C ALA A 205 -0.12 -9.47 -6.17
N VAL A 206 -0.51 -10.59 -6.75
CA VAL A 206 -1.89 -11.07 -6.85
C VAL A 206 -2.00 -12.37 -6.09
N LEU A 207 -2.75 -12.32 -5.03
CA LEU A 207 -2.96 -13.40 -4.08
C LEU A 207 -4.44 -13.81 -4.14
N GLU A 208 -4.75 -15.08 -3.94
CA GLU A 208 -6.10 -15.63 -4.02
C GLU A 208 -6.42 -16.41 -2.75
N LYS A 209 -7.60 -16.21 -2.19
CA LYS A 209 -8.14 -17.02 -1.09
C LYS A 209 -8.50 -18.39 -1.65
N ASN A 210 -8.01 -19.46 -1.01
CA ASN A 210 -8.32 -20.84 -1.33
C ASN A 210 -9.67 -21.22 -0.76
#